data_7c8e7e715d17b4a9319aa831c856b5dd
#
_entry.id   7c8e7e715d17b4a9319aa831c856b5dd
#
_cell.length_a   1.000
_cell.length_b   1.000
_cell.length_c   1.000
_cell.angle_alpha   90.00
_cell.angle_beta   90.00
_cell.angle_gamma   90.00
#
_symmetry.space_group_name_H-M   'P 1'
#
loop_
_entity.id
_entity.type
_entity.pdbx_description
1 polymer ?
#
loop_
_entity_poly.entity_id
_entity_poly.type
_entity_poly.pdbx_seq_one_letter_code
_entity_poly.pdbx_strand_id
1 'polypeptide(L)'
;YGPSVPHMFIVVFVIMLPIYLQTNDPLTAWAAGLAWSFIIGIIVLIGAFVGPYIRKYTPQAAMLGTLAGISIAFISMRPAAQMFEALWIALPVMVIILIGFFTDLKLPGNIPVGLAALLVGTAIGWIGGYMSAPDVVSAAQNVAISLPSADFARLGEGLADVAPLLATAIPLGIYNFTE
;
A
#
# COMPACT_ATOMS: atom_id res chain seq x y z
N TYR A 1 -10.24 11.74 7.03
CA TYR A 1 -8.89 11.28 6.72
C TYR A 1 -8.86 9.76 6.83
N GLY A 2 -8.38 9.08 5.80
CA GLY A 2 -8.16 7.65 5.76
C GLY A 2 -6.69 7.30 6.02
N PRO A 3 -6.33 6.00 6.06
CA PRO A 3 -4.95 5.58 6.15
C PRO A 3 -4.18 6.01 4.90
N SER A 4 -2.94 6.50 5.10
CA SER A 4 -2.06 6.85 3.98
C SER A 4 -1.65 5.59 3.21
N VAL A 5 -2.09 5.48 1.96
CA VAL A 5 -1.79 4.32 1.11
C VAL A 5 -0.28 4.20 0.83
N PRO A 6 0.46 5.28 0.49
CA PRO A 6 1.90 5.19 0.33
C PRO A 6 2.59 4.67 1.58
N HIS A 7 2.14 5.08 2.76
CA HIS A 7 2.69 4.61 4.02
C HIS A 7 2.48 3.11 4.24
N MET A 8 1.31 2.59 3.90
CA MET A 8 1.05 1.14 3.97
C MET A 8 2.03 0.35 3.10
N PHE A 9 2.32 0.82 1.88
CA PHE A 9 3.32 0.20 1.01
C PHE A 9 4.72 0.22 1.64
N ILE A 10 5.11 1.33 2.26
CA ILE A 10 6.39 1.44 2.95
C ILE A 10 6.47 0.45 4.11
N VAL A 11 5.44 0.37 4.95
CA VAL A 11 5.41 -0.58 6.09
C VAL A 11 5.58 -2.02 5.60
N VAL A 12 4.82 -2.42 4.58
CA VAL A 12 4.85 -3.80 4.10
C VAL A 12 6.17 -4.12 3.39
N PHE A 13 6.62 -3.27 2.46
CA PHE A 13 7.73 -3.60 1.57
C PHE A 13 9.10 -3.15 2.06
N VAL A 14 9.18 -2.14 2.90
CA VAL A 14 10.46 -1.60 3.40
C VAL A 14 10.74 -2.06 4.82
N ILE A 15 9.71 -2.32 5.63
CA ILE A 15 9.87 -2.74 7.02
C ILE A 15 9.60 -4.23 7.20
N MET A 16 8.36 -4.67 6.94
CA MET A 16 7.96 -6.04 7.24
C MET A 16 8.64 -7.08 6.34
N LEU A 17 8.69 -6.85 5.04
CA LEU A 17 9.24 -7.81 4.09
C LEU A 17 10.74 -8.07 4.30
N PRO A 18 11.63 -7.08 4.47
CA PRO A 18 13.03 -7.32 4.76
C PRO A 18 13.25 -8.08 6.08
N ILE A 19 12.50 -7.75 7.13
CA ILE A 19 12.58 -8.45 8.42
C ILE A 19 12.11 -9.89 8.26
N TYR A 20 11.02 -10.14 7.56
CA TYR A 20 10.55 -11.48 7.25
C TYR A 20 11.59 -12.30 6.48
N LEU A 21 12.23 -11.73 5.48
CA LEU A 21 13.26 -12.41 4.69
C LEU A 21 14.53 -12.73 5.50
N GLN A 22 14.82 -11.95 6.55
CA GLN A 22 15.97 -12.20 7.43
C GLN A 22 15.65 -13.20 8.54
N THR A 23 14.48 -13.10 9.14
CA THR A 23 14.10 -13.93 10.32
C THR A 23 13.31 -15.18 9.95
N ASN A 24 12.69 -15.19 8.76
CA ASN A 24 11.75 -16.21 8.30
C ASN A 24 10.57 -16.43 9.27
N ASP A 25 10.29 -15.41 10.11
CA ASP A 25 9.20 -15.42 11.08
C ASP A 25 8.19 -14.30 10.77
N PRO A 26 6.95 -14.67 10.41
CA PRO A 26 5.91 -13.68 10.11
C PRO A 26 5.47 -12.88 11.33
N LEU A 27 5.62 -13.43 12.53
CA LEU A 27 5.22 -12.73 13.77
C LEU A 27 6.20 -11.61 14.14
N THR A 28 7.49 -11.83 13.97
CA THR A 28 8.52 -10.80 14.13
C THR A 28 8.35 -9.68 13.13
N ALA A 29 8.10 -10.00 11.86
CA ALA A 29 7.81 -9.00 10.83
C ALA A 29 6.54 -8.18 11.16
N TRP A 30 5.51 -8.84 11.68
CA TRP A 30 4.28 -8.18 12.12
C TRP A 30 4.53 -7.24 13.31
N ALA A 31 5.29 -7.68 14.32
CA ALA A 31 5.67 -6.88 15.47
C ALA A 31 6.42 -5.61 15.06
N ALA A 32 7.36 -5.72 14.13
CA ALA A 32 8.08 -4.59 13.56
C ALA A 32 7.15 -3.61 12.82
N GLY A 33 6.19 -4.13 12.04
CA GLY A 33 5.17 -3.32 11.37
C GLY A 33 4.28 -2.54 12.35
N LEU A 34 3.88 -3.18 13.45
CA LEU A 34 3.12 -2.53 14.54
C LEU A 34 3.94 -1.42 15.21
N ALA A 35 5.20 -1.70 15.56
CA ALA A 35 6.09 -0.74 16.20
C ALA A 35 6.35 0.47 15.29
N TRP A 36 6.60 0.24 14.01
CA TRP A 36 6.77 1.31 13.03
C TRP A 36 5.52 2.18 12.93
N SER A 37 4.35 1.58 12.79
CA SER A 37 3.08 2.30 12.70
C SER A 37 2.79 3.12 13.95
N PHE A 38 3.15 2.59 15.13
CA PHE A 38 3.03 3.30 16.40
C PHE A 38 3.95 4.54 16.47
N ILE A 39 5.22 4.39 16.06
CA ILE A 39 6.19 5.50 16.01
C ILE A 39 5.69 6.60 15.07
N ILE A 40 5.25 6.23 13.87
CA ILE A 40 4.69 7.18 12.91
C ILE A 40 3.44 7.85 13.48
N GLY A 41 2.58 7.11 14.18
CA GLY A 41 1.41 7.66 14.87
C GLY A 41 1.78 8.75 15.88
N ILE A 42 2.84 8.54 16.65
CA ILE A 42 3.37 9.56 17.60
C ILE A 42 3.88 10.78 16.84
N ILE A 43 4.66 10.58 15.77
CA ILE A 43 5.19 11.68 14.96
C ILE A 43 4.06 12.50 14.35
N VAL A 44 3.03 11.84 13.81
CA VAL A 44 1.86 12.51 13.23
C VAL A 44 1.06 13.25 14.31
N LEU A 45 0.95 12.69 15.52
CA LEU A 45 0.30 13.36 16.64
C LEU A 45 1.03 14.66 17.03
N ILE A 46 2.36 14.62 17.12
CA ILE A 46 3.20 15.81 17.31
C ILE A 46 3.02 16.77 16.14
N GLY A 47 3.00 16.22 14.91
CA GLY A 47 2.78 16.96 13.66
C GLY A 47 1.46 17.72 13.63
N ALA A 48 0.43 17.24 14.30
CA ALA A 48 -0.86 17.95 14.41
C ALA A 48 -0.72 19.35 15.02
N PHE A 49 0.24 19.53 15.93
CA PHE A 49 0.52 20.83 16.55
C PHE A 49 1.49 21.68 15.74
N VAL A 50 2.47 21.07 15.09
CA VAL A 50 3.55 21.75 14.34
C VAL A 50 3.18 21.94 12.86
N GLY A 51 2.32 21.08 12.31
CA GLY A 51 1.93 21.06 10.90
C GLY A 51 1.47 22.42 10.34
N PRO A 52 0.61 23.19 11.03
CA PRO A 52 0.20 24.50 10.56
C PRO A 52 1.36 25.48 10.34
N TYR A 53 2.41 25.40 11.17
CA TYR A 53 3.60 26.22 11.02
C TYR A 53 4.43 25.77 9.81
N ILE A 54 4.64 24.47 9.66
CA ILE A 54 5.38 23.91 8.50
C ILE A 54 4.65 24.26 7.21
N ARG A 55 3.34 24.09 7.15
CA ARG A 55 2.52 24.42 5.99
C ARG A 55 2.60 25.90 5.60
N LYS A 56 2.76 26.79 6.58
CA LYS A 56 2.90 28.24 6.33
C LYS A 56 4.23 28.57 5.60
N TYR A 57 5.30 27.82 5.89
CA TYR A 57 6.65 28.09 5.35
C TYR A 57 6.99 27.19 4.16
N THR A 58 6.23 26.12 3.93
CA THR A 58 6.51 25.17 2.83
C THR A 58 5.64 25.55 1.62
N PRO A 59 6.23 25.80 0.44
CA PRO A 59 5.48 26.03 -0.78
C PRO A 59 4.57 24.84 -1.10
N GLN A 60 3.32 25.11 -1.46
CA GLN A 60 2.35 24.07 -1.81
C GLN A 60 2.86 23.14 -2.94
N ALA A 61 3.56 23.71 -3.92
CA ALA A 61 4.17 22.93 -5.00
C ALA A 61 5.19 21.89 -4.51
N ALA A 62 5.95 22.20 -3.46
CA ALA A 62 6.90 21.25 -2.87
C ALA A 62 6.18 20.08 -2.18
N MET A 63 5.10 20.36 -1.45
CA MET A 63 4.29 19.31 -0.80
C MET A 63 3.62 18.41 -1.83
N LEU A 64 2.98 18.99 -2.85
CA LEU A 64 2.34 18.24 -3.95
C LEU A 64 3.36 17.44 -4.77
N GLY A 65 4.56 17.99 -4.99
CA GLY A 65 5.65 17.31 -5.69
C GLY A 65 6.14 16.07 -4.92
N THR A 66 6.27 16.17 -3.60
CA THR A 66 6.64 15.04 -2.74
C THR A 66 5.58 13.95 -2.77
N LEU A 67 4.31 14.33 -2.64
CA LEU A 67 3.18 13.42 -2.72
C LEU A 67 3.14 12.69 -4.08
N ALA A 68 3.28 13.42 -5.17
CA ALA A 68 3.32 12.84 -6.52
C ALA A 68 4.50 11.88 -6.68
N GLY A 69 5.69 12.24 -6.22
CA GLY A 69 6.90 11.41 -6.29
C GLY A 69 6.73 10.08 -5.56
N ILE A 70 6.23 10.10 -4.33
CA ILE A 70 5.98 8.89 -3.54
C ILE A 70 4.88 8.04 -4.18
N SER A 71 3.80 8.66 -4.64
CA SER A 71 2.71 7.96 -5.31
C SER A 71 3.18 7.25 -6.58
N ILE A 72 4.00 7.91 -7.39
CA ILE A 72 4.59 7.29 -8.59
C ILE A 72 5.53 6.14 -8.19
N ALA A 73 6.46 6.37 -7.27
CA ALA A 73 7.48 5.40 -6.91
C ALA A 73 6.90 4.14 -6.24
N PHE A 74 5.99 4.29 -5.28
CA PHE A 74 5.50 3.17 -4.48
C PHE A 74 4.14 2.62 -4.93
N ILE A 75 3.23 3.46 -5.41
CA ILE A 75 1.89 3.01 -5.80
C ILE A 75 1.86 2.61 -7.27
N SER A 76 2.51 3.37 -8.17
CA SER A 76 2.37 3.15 -9.62
C SER A 76 3.46 2.27 -10.20
N MET A 77 4.74 2.50 -9.89
CA MET A 77 5.84 1.79 -10.57
C MET A 77 5.90 0.31 -10.25
N ARG A 78 5.65 -0.08 -9.01
CA ARG A 78 5.73 -1.49 -8.63
C ARG A 78 4.62 -2.33 -9.27
N PRO A 79 3.32 -1.99 -9.17
CA PRO A 79 2.27 -2.69 -9.92
C PRO A 79 2.48 -2.63 -11.43
N ALA A 80 2.97 -1.50 -11.97
CA ALA A 80 3.31 -1.41 -13.38
C ALA A 80 4.40 -2.41 -13.79
N ALA A 81 5.44 -2.60 -12.97
CA ALA A 81 6.45 -3.63 -13.22
C ALA A 81 5.86 -5.04 -13.17
N GLN A 82 4.98 -5.31 -12.21
CA GLN A 82 4.28 -6.60 -12.09
C GLN A 82 3.39 -6.91 -13.29
N MET A 83 2.83 -5.91 -13.96
CA MET A 83 2.06 -6.12 -15.20
C MET A 83 2.87 -6.83 -16.29
N PHE A 84 4.20 -6.66 -16.32
CA PHE A 84 5.06 -7.30 -17.30
C PHE A 84 5.25 -8.80 -17.07
N GLU A 85 4.93 -9.32 -15.89
CA GLU A 85 4.98 -10.76 -15.58
C GLU A 85 3.90 -11.54 -16.35
N ALA A 86 2.74 -10.89 -16.61
CA ALA A 86 1.62 -11.49 -17.31
C ALA A 86 0.98 -10.49 -18.30
N LEU A 87 1.76 -10.05 -19.31
CA LEU A 87 1.34 -9.05 -20.29
C LEU A 87 0.05 -9.39 -21.02
N TRP A 88 -0.21 -10.66 -21.27
CA TRP A 88 -1.41 -11.15 -21.96
C TRP A 88 -2.70 -10.93 -21.13
N ILE A 89 -2.59 -10.79 -19.79
CA ILE A 89 -3.67 -10.34 -18.93
C ILE A 89 -3.67 -8.82 -18.83
N ALA A 90 -2.48 -8.24 -18.60
CA ALA A 90 -2.34 -6.83 -18.28
C ALA A 90 -2.70 -5.89 -19.43
N LEU A 91 -2.32 -6.24 -20.68
CA LEU A 91 -2.59 -5.38 -21.85
C LEU A 91 -4.09 -5.18 -22.11
N PRO A 92 -4.95 -6.22 -22.19
CA PRO A 92 -6.38 -6.02 -22.36
C PRO A 92 -7.00 -5.20 -21.23
N VAL A 93 -6.61 -5.45 -19.99
CA VAL A 93 -7.08 -4.71 -18.82
C VAL A 93 -6.66 -3.23 -18.89
N MET A 94 -5.40 -2.97 -19.24
CA MET A 94 -4.88 -1.62 -19.43
C MET A 94 -5.64 -0.86 -20.53
N VAL A 95 -5.93 -1.51 -21.66
CA VAL A 95 -6.73 -0.90 -22.74
C VAL A 95 -8.13 -0.52 -22.25
N ILE A 96 -8.80 -1.39 -21.49
CA ILE A 96 -10.13 -1.08 -20.92
C ILE A 96 -10.06 0.15 -20.01
N ILE A 97 -9.03 0.22 -19.15
CA ILE A 97 -8.83 1.35 -18.24
C ILE A 97 -8.57 2.64 -19.02
N LEU A 98 -7.67 2.61 -20.00
CA LEU A 98 -7.34 3.77 -20.81
C LEU A 98 -8.56 4.27 -21.59
N ILE A 99 -9.29 3.38 -22.26
CA ILE A 99 -10.53 3.75 -22.96
C ILE A 99 -11.53 4.36 -21.99
N GLY A 100 -11.78 3.74 -20.85
CA GLY A 100 -12.79 4.20 -19.92
C GLY A 100 -12.46 5.51 -19.20
N PHE A 101 -11.17 5.84 -19.01
CA PHE A 101 -10.77 7.09 -18.36
C PHE A 101 -10.49 8.23 -19.35
N PHE A 102 -10.07 7.93 -20.57
CA PHE A 102 -9.72 8.96 -21.57
C PHE A 102 -10.79 9.20 -22.63
N THR A 103 -11.86 8.39 -22.64
CA THR A 103 -12.98 8.59 -23.54
C THR A 103 -14.28 8.72 -22.76
N ASP A 104 -15.27 9.42 -23.34
CA ASP A 104 -16.62 9.53 -22.77
C ASP A 104 -17.48 8.26 -22.99
N LEU A 105 -16.87 7.13 -23.34
CA LEU A 105 -17.56 5.87 -23.59
C LEU A 105 -18.11 5.32 -22.29
N LYS A 106 -19.43 5.23 -22.21
CA LYS A 106 -20.11 4.55 -21.10
C LYS A 106 -20.22 3.06 -21.42
N LEU A 107 -19.74 2.24 -20.50
CA LEU A 107 -19.89 0.80 -20.61
C LEU A 107 -21.38 0.40 -20.52
N PRO A 108 -21.81 -0.70 -21.19
CA PRO A 108 -23.17 -1.21 -21.09
C PRO A 108 -23.57 -1.43 -19.62
N GLY A 109 -24.79 -1.03 -19.26
CA GLY A 109 -25.28 -1.15 -17.89
C GLY A 109 -24.68 -0.19 -16.88
N ASN A 110 -24.00 0.87 -17.34
CA ASN A 110 -23.34 1.86 -16.48
C ASN A 110 -22.30 1.26 -15.51
N ILE A 111 -21.64 0.17 -15.93
CA ILE A 111 -20.63 -0.52 -15.15
C ILE A 111 -19.41 0.38 -14.97
N PRO A 112 -18.88 0.57 -13.72
CA PRO A 112 -17.64 1.28 -13.50
C PRO A 112 -16.48 0.63 -14.25
N VAL A 113 -15.63 1.44 -14.89
CA VAL A 113 -14.48 0.96 -15.68
C VAL A 113 -13.57 0.02 -14.88
N GLY A 114 -13.31 0.36 -13.61
CA GLY A 114 -12.49 -0.47 -12.71
C GLY A 114 -13.10 -1.85 -12.48
N LEU A 115 -14.43 -1.95 -12.36
CA LEU A 115 -15.11 -3.23 -12.20
C LEU A 115 -15.04 -4.06 -13.49
N ALA A 116 -15.21 -3.43 -14.65
CA ALA A 116 -15.05 -4.10 -15.93
C ALA A 116 -13.63 -4.64 -16.13
N ALA A 117 -12.62 -3.83 -15.81
CA ALA A 117 -11.21 -4.21 -15.87
C ALA A 117 -10.92 -5.42 -14.96
N LEU A 118 -11.45 -5.41 -13.74
CA LEU A 118 -11.30 -6.51 -12.78
C LEU A 118 -11.97 -7.79 -13.29
N LEU A 119 -13.20 -7.72 -13.78
CA LEU A 119 -13.93 -8.88 -14.28
C LEU A 119 -13.24 -9.50 -15.50
N VAL A 120 -12.83 -8.66 -16.46
CA VAL A 120 -12.13 -9.12 -17.67
C VAL A 120 -10.76 -9.73 -17.32
N GLY A 121 -9.97 -9.05 -16.49
CA GLY A 121 -8.67 -9.55 -16.04
C GLY A 121 -8.77 -10.88 -15.31
N THR A 122 -9.76 -11.03 -14.41
CA THR A 122 -10.03 -12.27 -13.70
C THR A 122 -10.45 -13.38 -14.67
N ALA A 123 -11.36 -13.11 -15.61
CA ALA A 123 -11.80 -14.09 -16.60
C ALA A 123 -10.62 -14.56 -17.47
N ILE A 124 -9.78 -13.65 -17.96
CA ILE A 124 -8.58 -13.99 -18.72
C ILE A 124 -7.63 -14.84 -17.86
N GLY A 125 -7.38 -14.45 -16.62
CA GLY A 125 -6.51 -15.18 -15.69
C GLY A 125 -6.97 -16.63 -15.44
N TRP A 126 -8.27 -16.86 -15.33
CA TRP A 126 -8.85 -18.21 -15.22
C TRP A 126 -8.72 -19.02 -16.52
N ILE A 127 -9.08 -18.44 -17.65
CA ILE A 127 -9.01 -19.13 -18.97
C ILE A 127 -7.56 -19.46 -19.31
N GLY A 128 -6.62 -18.57 -18.97
CA GLY A 128 -5.20 -18.75 -19.25
C GLY A 128 -4.47 -19.64 -18.24
N GLY A 129 -5.15 -20.15 -17.21
CA GLY A 129 -4.54 -21.03 -16.21
C GLY A 129 -3.57 -20.32 -15.24
N TYR A 130 -3.63 -18.97 -15.18
CA TYR A 130 -2.84 -18.20 -14.22
C TYR A 130 -3.41 -18.30 -12.80
N MET A 131 -4.73 -18.55 -12.69
CA MET A 131 -5.44 -18.78 -11.43
C MET A 131 -5.78 -20.26 -11.28
N SER A 132 -5.63 -20.78 -10.06
CA SER A 132 -5.97 -22.17 -9.75
C SER A 132 -7.08 -22.25 -8.70
N ALA A 133 -8.01 -23.19 -8.88
CA ALA A 133 -9.09 -23.41 -7.92
C ALA A 133 -8.57 -23.86 -6.54
N PRO A 134 -7.56 -24.74 -6.42
CA PRO A 134 -6.98 -25.10 -5.13
C PRO A 134 -6.45 -23.90 -4.33
N ASP A 135 -5.78 -22.94 -5.00
CA ASP A 135 -5.23 -21.75 -4.34
C ASP A 135 -6.35 -20.84 -3.82
N VAL A 136 -7.43 -20.69 -4.59
CA VAL A 136 -8.62 -19.94 -4.15
C VAL A 136 -9.27 -20.59 -2.94
N VAL A 137 -9.42 -21.92 -2.94
CA VAL A 137 -9.98 -22.64 -1.79
C VAL A 137 -9.10 -22.50 -0.55
N SER A 138 -7.77 -22.63 -0.70
CA SER A 138 -6.85 -22.47 0.41
C SER A 138 -6.86 -21.03 0.96
N ALA A 139 -6.93 -20.03 0.09
CA ALA A 139 -7.08 -18.65 0.48
C ALA A 139 -8.42 -18.40 1.21
N ALA A 140 -9.51 -18.99 0.74
CA ALA A 140 -10.83 -18.87 1.37
C ALA A 140 -10.86 -19.46 2.79
N GLN A 141 -10.11 -20.53 3.05
CA GLN A 141 -9.99 -21.11 4.39
C GLN A 141 -9.27 -20.18 5.38
N ASN A 142 -8.44 -19.27 4.89
CA ASN A 142 -7.73 -18.29 5.70
C ASN A 142 -8.54 -16.99 5.93
N VAL A 143 -9.73 -16.88 5.34
CA VAL A 143 -10.60 -15.72 5.57
C VAL A 143 -11.21 -15.82 6.97
N ALA A 144 -10.78 -14.92 7.86
CA ALA A 144 -11.29 -14.80 9.21
C ALA A 144 -11.63 -13.35 9.53
N ILE A 145 -12.64 -13.18 10.36
CA ILE A 145 -12.95 -11.86 10.92
C ILE A 145 -12.06 -11.68 12.15
N SER A 146 -11.03 -10.85 12.02
CA SER A 146 -10.15 -10.50 13.12
C SER A 146 -10.55 -9.14 13.70
N LEU A 147 -10.88 -9.10 14.97
CA LEU A 147 -11.09 -7.84 15.66
C LEU A 147 -9.74 -7.22 16.00
N PRO A 148 -9.57 -5.91 15.80
CA PRO A 148 -8.34 -5.22 16.17
C PRO A 148 -8.15 -5.32 17.69
N SER A 149 -7.03 -5.87 18.12
CA SER A 149 -6.62 -5.94 19.51
C SER A 149 -5.28 -5.24 19.68
N ALA A 150 -5.12 -4.53 20.81
CA ALA A 150 -3.85 -3.90 21.14
C ALA A 150 -2.91 -4.95 21.76
N ASP A 151 -1.85 -5.30 21.05
CA ASP A 151 -0.81 -6.20 21.50
C ASP A 151 0.44 -5.41 21.92
N PHE A 152 0.44 -4.92 23.14
CA PHE A 152 1.53 -4.12 23.68
C PHE A 152 2.83 -4.91 23.92
N ALA A 153 2.73 -6.23 24.14
CA ALA A 153 3.91 -7.07 24.32
C ALA A 153 4.70 -7.15 23.01
N ARG A 154 4.02 -7.45 21.91
CA ARG A 154 4.64 -7.49 20.58
C ARG A 154 5.09 -6.12 20.08
N LEU A 155 4.41 -5.05 20.50
CA LEU A 155 4.86 -3.70 20.23
C LEU A 155 6.25 -3.44 20.82
N GLY A 156 6.48 -3.90 22.06
CA GLY A 156 7.79 -3.77 22.72
C GLY A 156 8.90 -4.54 22.01
N GLU A 157 8.64 -5.77 21.57
CA GLU A 157 9.57 -6.58 20.78
C GLU A 157 9.90 -5.90 19.45
N GLY A 158 8.89 -5.47 18.70
CA GLY A 158 9.08 -4.81 17.41
C GLY A 158 9.81 -3.48 17.49
N LEU A 159 9.77 -2.77 18.61
CA LEU A 159 10.52 -1.52 18.78
C LEU A 159 12.04 -1.71 18.71
N ALA A 160 12.55 -2.85 19.18
CA ALA A 160 13.96 -3.18 19.05
C ALA A 160 14.35 -3.42 17.58
N ASP A 161 13.51 -4.10 16.82
CA ASP A 161 13.79 -4.43 15.41
C ASP A 161 13.73 -3.22 14.49
N VAL A 162 12.90 -2.22 14.80
CA VAL A 162 12.80 -0.99 14.00
C VAL A 162 13.74 0.12 14.46
N ALA A 163 14.42 -0.03 15.58
CA ALA A 163 15.33 0.98 16.12
C ALA A 163 16.37 1.49 15.09
N PRO A 164 17.01 0.63 14.26
CA PRO A 164 17.94 1.07 13.23
C PRO A 164 17.29 1.93 12.14
N LEU A 165 15.97 1.81 11.95
CA LEU A 165 15.21 2.49 10.91
C LEU A 165 14.58 3.80 11.38
N LEU A 166 14.74 4.18 12.65
CA LEU A 166 14.15 5.39 13.23
C LEU A 166 14.55 6.67 12.48
N ALA A 167 15.75 6.74 11.94
CA ALA A 167 16.21 7.88 11.15
C ALA A 167 15.34 8.13 9.90
N THR A 168 14.73 7.07 9.35
CA THR A 168 13.83 7.17 8.20
C THR A 168 12.38 7.45 8.61
N ALA A 169 12.02 7.17 9.87
CA ALA A 169 10.68 7.42 10.39
C ALA A 169 10.34 8.91 10.47
N ILE A 170 11.32 9.75 10.78
CA ILE A 170 11.11 11.21 10.92
C ILE A 170 10.68 11.84 9.59
N PRO A 171 11.42 11.69 8.47
CA PRO A 171 10.98 12.23 7.18
C PRO A 171 9.64 11.68 6.71
N LEU A 172 9.38 10.40 6.92
CA LEU A 172 8.10 9.77 6.57
C LEU A 172 6.94 10.25 7.43
N GLY A 173 7.19 10.48 8.72
CA GLY A 173 6.20 11.07 9.61
C GLY A 173 5.87 12.52 9.21
N ILE A 174 6.88 13.32 8.87
CA ILE A 174 6.69 14.68 8.34
C ILE A 174 5.86 14.64 7.05
N TYR A 175 6.15 13.73 6.17
CA TYR A 175 5.35 13.51 4.96
C TYR A 175 3.87 13.27 5.30
N ASN A 176 3.57 12.35 6.23
CA ASN A 176 2.20 11.98 6.57
C ASN A 176 1.34 13.13 7.12
N PHE A 177 1.90 14.11 7.80
CA PHE A 177 1.10 15.25 8.29
C PHE A 177 1.13 16.46 7.36
N THR A 178 1.87 16.40 6.27
CA THR A 178 1.83 17.40 5.19
C THR A 178 0.89 17.00 4.05
N GLU A 179 0.50 15.73 3.98
CA GLU A 179 -0.49 15.17 3.06
C GLU A 179 -1.92 15.57 3.47
#